data_0c38585e7003537f8a196e09e1168e05
#
_entry.id   0c38585e7003537f8a196e09e1168e05
#
_cell.length_a   1.000
_cell.length_b   1.000
_cell.length_c   1.000
_cell.angle_alpha   90.00
_cell.angle_beta   90.00
_cell.angle_gamma   90.00
#
_symmetry.space_group_name_H-M   'P 1'
#
loop_
_entity.id
_entity.type
_entity.pdbx_description
1 polymer ?
#
loop_
_entity_poly.entity_id
_entity_poly.type
_entity_poly.pdbx_seq_one_letter_code
_entity_poly.pdbx_strand_id
1 'polypeptide(L)'
;MIIPNKFLKLDYNPTYDVLFVEWPNMHDYTMPEVTYIIDEVIEAVRSYDIKRILTDTRQSKVTVPMEEYAKIINQLALQLATTRLQKFAKLNTRDADREAVSSNAAALVVGSITYSSFDDLDEAVAWLIES
;
A
#
# COMPACT_ATOMS: atom_id res chain seq x y z
N MET A 1 -16.11 4.13 5.86
CA MET A 1 -16.77 2.86 5.51
C MET A 1 -15.78 1.73 5.59
N ILE A 2 -16.08 0.73 6.37
CA ILE A 2 -15.22 -0.45 6.50
C ILE A 2 -15.51 -1.40 5.35
N ILE A 3 -14.46 -1.76 4.62
CA ILE A 3 -14.55 -2.77 3.56
C ILE A 3 -14.19 -4.11 4.20
N PRO A 4 -15.09 -5.10 4.19
CA PRO A 4 -14.82 -6.38 4.82
C PRO A 4 -13.61 -7.09 4.19
N ASN A 5 -12.66 -7.52 5.02
CA ASN A 5 -11.53 -8.30 4.56
C ASN A 5 -11.00 -9.17 5.71
N LYS A 6 -10.56 -10.38 5.38
CA LYS A 6 -10.10 -11.36 6.37
C LYS A 6 -8.74 -11.01 6.97
N PHE A 7 -7.85 -10.41 6.18
CA PHE A 7 -6.46 -10.16 6.57
C PHE A 7 -6.14 -8.68 6.79
N LEU A 8 -6.80 -7.80 6.05
CA LEU A 8 -6.51 -6.38 6.02
C LEU A 8 -7.59 -5.60 6.74
N LYS A 9 -7.18 -4.53 7.39
CA LYS A 9 -8.14 -3.51 7.82
C LYS A 9 -8.22 -2.45 6.72
N LEU A 10 -9.37 -2.39 6.06
CA LEU A 10 -9.63 -1.48 4.97
C LEU A 10 -10.72 -0.49 5.41
N ASP A 11 -10.36 0.78 5.47
CA ASP A 11 -11.30 1.83 5.84
C ASP A 11 -11.29 2.91 4.77
N TYR A 12 -12.40 3.04 4.04
CA TYR A 12 -12.53 3.98 2.95
C TYR A 12 -13.31 5.21 3.38
N ASN A 13 -12.70 6.39 3.15
CA ASN A 13 -13.35 7.67 3.36
C ASN A 13 -13.82 8.23 2.00
N PRO A 14 -15.12 8.14 1.69
CA PRO A 14 -15.62 8.59 0.39
C PRO A 14 -15.61 10.11 0.22
N THR A 15 -15.61 10.87 1.31
CA THR A 15 -15.57 12.33 1.24
C THR A 15 -14.25 12.81 0.63
N TYR A 16 -13.13 12.21 1.02
CA TYR A 16 -11.81 12.59 0.53
C TYR A 16 -11.25 11.60 -0.49
N ASP A 17 -11.96 10.51 -0.75
CA ASP A 17 -11.53 9.44 -1.64
C ASP A 17 -10.16 8.88 -1.20
N VAL A 18 -10.08 8.48 0.07
CA VAL A 18 -8.86 7.91 0.66
C VAL A 18 -9.18 6.53 1.23
N LEU A 19 -8.45 5.52 0.77
CA LEU A 19 -8.48 4.18 1.37
C LEU A 19 -7.34 4.08 2.37
N PHE A 20 -7.69 3.84 3.63
CA PHE A 20 -6.70 3.53 4.66
C PHE A 20 -6.52 2.01 4.72
N VAL A 21 -5.28 1.55 4.57
CA VAL A 21 -4.94 0.12 4.60
C VAL A 21 -3.98 -0.13 5.76
N GLU A 22 -4.42 -0.90 6.74
CA GLU A 22 -3.55 -1.38 7.81
C GLU A 22 -3.19 -2.83 7.50
N TRP A 23 -1.90 -3.09 7.33
CA TRP A 23 -1.40 -4.41 6.96
C TRP A 23 -1.29 -5.29 8.19
N PRO A 24 -1.56 -6.60 8.06
CA PRO A 24 -1.38 -7.53 9.15
C PRO A 24 0.11 -7.79 9.40
N ASN A 25 0.43 -8.36 10.56
CA ASN A 25 1.76 -8.90 10.79
C ASN A 25 1.89 -10.18 9.95
N MET A 26 2.80 -10.14 8.98
CA MET A 26 3.00 -11.25 8.02
C MET A 26 4.19 -12.13 8.40
N HIS A 27 4.53 -12.18 9.69
CA HIS A 27 5.52 -13.10 10.21
C HIS A 27 5.06 -14.54 9.94
N ASP A 28 5.94 -15.36 9.38
CA ASP A 28 5.67 -16.75 8.99
C ASP A 28 4.62 -16.94 7.89
N TYR A 29 4.22 -15.88 7.19
CA TYR A 29 3.35 -16.03 6.03
C TYR A 29 4.13 -16.60 4.86
N THR A 30 3.45 -17.44 4.07
CA THR A 30 4.00 -17.99 2.82
C THR A 30 3.89 -16.95 1.70
N MET A 31 4.62 -17.18 0.61
CA MET A 31 4.51 -16.32 -0.57
C MET A 31 3.09 -16.26 -1.15
N PRO A 32 2.38 -17.39 -1.29
CA PRO A 32 0.97 -17.33 -1.74
C PRO A 32 0.08 -16.50 -0.83
N GLU A 33 0.30 -16.55 0.48
CA GLU A 33 -0.49 -15.75 1.43
C GLU A 33 -0.21 -14.25 1.26
N VAL A 34 1.06 -13.86 1.13
CA VAL A 34 1.43 -12.47 0.90
C VAL A 34 0.85 -11.98 -0.42
N THR A 35 0.95 -12.79 -1.48
CA THR A 35 0.39 -12.45 -2.79
C THR A 35 -1.13 -12.26 -2.72
N TYR A 36 -1.83 -13.13 -2.00
CA TYR A 36 -3.27 -13.02 -1.82
C TYR A 36 -3.67 -11.68 -1.16
N ILE A 37 -2.94 -11.30 -0.11
CA ILE A 37 -3.21 -10.05 0.60
C ILE A 37 -3.02 -8.84 -0.32
N ILE A 38 -1.98 -8.84 -1.12
CA ILE A 38 -1.69 -7.77 -2.06
C ILE A 38 -2.77 -7.68 -3.14
N ASP A 39 -3.21 -8.83 -3.66
CA ASP A 39 -4.29 -8.87 -4.65
C ASP A 39 -5.59 -8.28 -4.10
N GLU A 40 -5.86 -8.47 -2.81
CA GLU A 40 -7.04 -7.90 -2.16
C GLU A 40 -7.00 -6.36 -2.12
N VAL A 41 -5.83 -5.79 -1.94
CA VAL A 41 -5.68 -4.32 -2.00
C VAL A 41 -5.98 -3.82 -3.42
N ILE A 42 -5.43 -4.49 -4.42
CA ILE A 42 -5.65 -4.12 -5.83
C ILE A 42 -7.13 -4.21 -6.18
N GLU A 43 -7.79 -5.28 -5.75
CA GLU A 43 -9.22 -5.48 -6.00
C GLU A 43 -10.06 -4.38 -5.35
N ALA A 44 -9.73 -3.98 -4.12
CA ALA A 44 -10.45 -2.90 -3.45
C ALA A 44 -10.29 -1.58 -4.21
N VAL A 45 -9.08 -1.27 -4.68
CA VAL A 45 -8.83 -0.04 -5.44
C VAL A 45 -9.66 -0.01 -6.72
N ARG A 46 -9.73 -1.14 -7.43
CA ARG A 46 -10.51 -1.24 -8.67
C ARG A 46 -12.02 -1.19 -8.41
N SER A 47 -12.49 -1.96 -7.44
CA SER A 47 -13.92 -2.10 -7.18
C SER A 47 -14.56 -0.81 -6.69
N TYR A 48 -13.84 -0.01 -5.93
CA TYR A 48 -14.35 1.24 -5.36
C TYR A 48 -13.83 2.48 -6.10
N ASP A 49 -13.09 2.30 -7.18
CA ASP A 49 -12.53 3.40 -8.00
C ASP A 49 -11.75 4.40 -7.13
N ILE A 50 -10.87 3.88 -6.30
CA ILE A 50 -10.14 4.65 -5.30
C ILE A 50 -8.97 5.39 -5.95
N LYS A 51 -8.81 6.67 -5.63
CA LYS A 51 -7.75 7.52 -6.19
C LYS A 51 -6.63 7.84 -5.22
N ARG A 52 -6.85 7.64 -3.93
CA ARG A 52 -5.83 7.91 -2.91
C ARG A 52 -5.78 6.76 -1.92
N ILE A 53 -4.57 6.37 -1.55
CA ILE A 53 -4.37 5.28 -0.60
C ILE A 53 -3.34 5.69 0.44
N LEU A 54 -3.60 5.30 1.69
CA LEU A 54 -2.65 5.45 2.79
C LEU A 54 -2.40 4.08 3.37
N THR A 55 -1.14 3.64 3.35
CA THR A 55 -0.79 2.34 3.90
C THR A 55 -0.04 2.48 5.21
N ASP A 56 -0.42 1.67 6.20
CA ASP A 56 0.26 1.59 7.48
C ASP A 56 0.83 0.18 7.65
N THR A 57 2.15 0.07 7.56
CA THR A 57 2.87 -1.18 7.72
C THR A 57 3.73 -1.19 8.99
N ARG A 58 3.55 -0.21 9.87
CA ARG A 58 4.41 -0.05 11.06
C ARG A 58 4.36 -1.23 12.00
N GLN A 59 3.23 -1.93 12.07
CA GLN A 59 3.05 -3.11 12.91
C GLN A 59 3.32 -4.41 12.18
N SER A 60 3.62 -4.35 10.89
CA SER A 60 3.78 -5.52 10.03
C SER A 60 5.24 -5.95 9.96
N LYS A 61 5.49 -7.26 10.11
CA LYS A 61 6.78 -7.86 9.83
C LYS A 61 6.61 -8.85 8.69
N VAL A 62 7.64 -8.97 7.86
CA VAL A 62 7.65 -9.88 6.73
C VAL A 62 8.89 -10.75 6.82
N THR A 63 8.71 -12.07 6.77
CA THR A 63 9.80 -13.03 6.91
C THR A 63 10.14 -13.77 5.61
N VAL A 64 9.40 -13.48 4.52
CA VAL A 64 9.78 -14.02 3.20
C VAL A 64 11.10 -13.40 2.74
N PRO A 65 11.86 -14.09 1.88
CA PRO A 65 13.10 -13.52 1.35
C PRO A 65 12.88 -12.15 0.69
N MET A 66 13.79 -11.21 0.94
CA MET A 66 13.62 -9.83 0.49
C MET A 66 13.54 -9.74 -1.04
N GLU A 67 14.26 -10.59 -1.76
CA GLU A 67 14.21 -10.64 -3.22
C GLU A 67 12.81 -10.99 -3.73
N GLU A 68 12.14 -11.96 -3.08
CA GLU A 68 10.79 -12.36 -3.45
C GLU A 68 9.78 -11.30 -3.05
N TYR A 69 9.96 -10.70 -1.89
CA TYR A 69 9.14 -9.58 -1.44
C TYR A 69 9.20 -8.43 -2.44
N ALA A 70 10.40 -8.09 -2.92
CA ALA A 70 10.57 -7.01 -3.90
C ALA A 70 9.81 -7.29 -5.19
N LYS A 71 9.81 -8.53 -5.68
CA LYS A 71 9.05 -8.90 -6.88
C LYS A 71 7.56 -8.65 -6.70
N ILE A 72 7.02 -9.01 -5.54
CA ILE A 72 5.60 -8.83 -5.26
C ILE A 72 5.25 -7.34 -5.18
N ILE A 73 6.06 -6.56 -4.50
CA ILE A 73 5.81 -5.11 -4.36
C ILE A 73 5.93 -4.40 -5.71
N ASN A 74 6.87 -4.81 -6.56
CA ASN A 74 6.97 -4.27 -7.92
C ASN A 74 5.72 -4.60 -8.73
N GLN A 75 5.18 -5.83 -8.61
CA GLN A 75 3.94 -6.20 -9.28
C GLN A 75 2.75 -5.38 -8.75
N LEU A 76 2.70 -5.15 -7.44
CA LEU A 76 1.67 -4.31 -6.85
C LEU A 76 1.69 -2.92 -7.50
N ALA A 77 2.86 -2.30 -7.58
CA ALA A 77 3.02 -0.97 -8.16
C ALA A 77 2.53 -0.95 -9.61
N LEU A 78 2.99 -1.91 -10.43
CA LEU A 78 2.63 -1.98 -11.84
C LEU A 78 1.12 -2.21 -12.04
N GLN A 79 0.51 -3.04 -11.21
CA GLN A 79 -0.93 -3.28 -11.30
C GLN A 79 -1.74 -2.08 -10.82
N LEU A 80 -1.31 -1.40 -9.77
CA LEU A 80 -1.96 -0.16 -9.33
C LEU A 80 -1.89 0.92 -10.38
N ALA A 81 -0.82 0.96 -11.17
CA ALA A 81 -0.69 1.92 -12.27
C ALA A 81 -1.73 1.70 -13.39
N THR A 82 -2.34 0.51 -13.46
CA THR A 82 -3.45 0.23 -14.39
C THR A 82 -4.81 0.64 -13.85
N THR A 83 -4.88 1.08 -12.60
CA THR A 83 -6.10 1.56 -11.96
C THR A 83 -6.17 3.08 -12.08
N ARG A 84 -7.17 3.68 -11.43
CA ARG A 84 -7.30 5.14 -11.39
C ARG A 84 -6.64 5.76 -10.16
N LEU A 85 -5.83 4.99 -9.44
CA LEU A 85 -5.09 5.49 -8.29
C LEU A 85 -4.14 6.61 -8.70
N GLN A 86 -4.14 7.71 -7.94
CA GLN A 86 -3.34 8.90 -8.23
C GLN A 86 -2.24 9.13 -7.22
N LYS A 87 -2.52 8.89 -5.94
CA LYS A 87 -1.59 9.14 -4.84
C LYS A 87 -1.49 7.94 -3.91
N PHE A 88 -0.27 7.65 -3.51
CA PHE A 88 0.03 6.58 -2.57
C PHE A 88 0.92 7.14 -1.46
N ALA A 89 0.39 7.19 -0.24
CA ALA A 89 1.15 7.58 0.94
C ALA A 89 1.48 6.35 1.78
N LYS A 90 2.69 6.29 2.29
CA LYS A 90 3.15 5.20 3.13
C LYS A 90 3.69 5.74 4.44
N LEU A 91 3.27 5.13 5.56
CA LEU A 91 3.89 5.40 6.84
C LEU A 91 5.16 4.56 6.95
N ASN A 92 6.27 5.22 7.27
CA ASN A 92 7.59 4.59 7.27
C ASN A 92 7.69 3.52 8.36
N THR A 93 8.37 2.43 8.02
CA THR A 93 8.80 1.42 8.97
C THR A 93 10.22 1.73 9.43
N ARG A 94 10.74 0.94 10.37
CA ARG A 94 12.15 1.02 10.78
C ARG A 94 13.04 0.08 9.97
N ASP A 95 12.48 -0.63 9.01
CA ASP A 95 13.18 -1.59 8.17
C ASP A 95 13.67 -0.88 6.90
N ALA A 96 14.95 -0.56 6.86
CA ALA A 96 15.54 0.16 5.73
C ALA A 96 15.44 -0.62 4.42
N ASP A 97 15.52 -1.94 4.47
CA ASP A 97 15.41 -2.77 3.26
C ASP A 97 14.00 -2.71 2.68
N ARG A 98 12.98 -2.74 3.53
CA ARG A 98 11.60 -2.61 3.08
C ARG A 98 11.32 -1.22 2.52
N GLU A 99 11.88 -0.17 3.12
CA GLU A 99 11.73 1.19 2.60
C GLU A 99 12.40 1.33 1.23
N ALA A 100 13.55 0.71 1.04
CA ALA A 100 14.23 0.70 -0.25
C ALA A 100 13.40 -0.02 -1.32
N VAL A 101 12.78 -1.16 -0.98
CA VAL A 101 11.90 -1.89 -1.89
C VAL A 101 10.72 -1.00 -2.30
N SER A 102 10.10 -0.31 -1.36
CA SER A 102 8.97 0.57 -1.65
C SER A 102 9.36 1.74 -2.55
N SER A 103 10.51 2.37 -2.28
CA SER A 103 11.02 3.47 -3.10
C SER A 103 11.34 3.02 -4.52
N ASN A 104 11.95 1.85 -4.68
CA ASN A 104 12.27 1.31 -5.99
C ASN A 104 11.02 0.96 -6.78
N ALA A 105 10.00 0.42 -6.13
CA ALA A 105 8.72 0.12 -6.76
C ALA A 105 8.02 1.41 -7.22
N ALA A 106 8.05 2.45 -6.40
CA ALA A 106 7.45 3.74 -6.74
C ALA A 106 8.10 4.35 -7.99
N ALA A 107 9.41 4.16 -8.15
CA ALA A 107 10.13 4.66 -9.33
C ALA A 107 9.63 4.03 -10.63
N LEU A 108 9.09 2.81 -10.58
CA LEU A 108 8.55 2.14 -11.78
C LEU A 108 7.28 2.79 -12.31
N VAL A 109 6.58 3.55 -11.48
CA VAL A 109 5.26 4.10 -11.83
C VAL A 109 5.21 5.62 -11.73
N VAL A 110 6.37 6.26 -11.69
CA VAL A 110 6.45 7.72 -11.71
C VAL A 110 5.76 8.25 -12.95
N GLY A 111 4.91 9.27 -12.79
CA GLY A 111 4.06 9.75 -13.88
C GLY A 111 2.66 9.16 -13.90
N SER A 112 2.45 7.99 -13.29
CA SER A 112 1.11 7.39 -13.13
C SER A 112 0.59 7.59 -11.70
N ILE A 113 1.44 7.30 -10.71
CA ILE A 113 1.09 7.42 -9.30
C ILE A 113 2.14 8.29 -8.61
N THR A 114 1.70 9.27 -7.84
CA THR A 114 2.57 10.09 -7.01
C THR A 114 2.72 9.41 -5.65
N TYR A 115 3.95 9.05 -5.30
CA TYR A 115 4.27 8.35 -4.06
C TYR A 115 5.01 9.27 -3.11
N SER A 116 4.67 9.18 -1.81
CA SER A 116 5.46 9.81 -0.76
C SER A 116 5.37 9.00 0.52
N SER A 117 6.39 9.07 1.35
CA SER A 117 6.42 8.39 2.64
C SER A 117 6.50 9.41 3.78
N PHE A 118 5.97 9.03 4.93
CA PHE A 118 5.82 9.93 6.06
C PHE A 118 6.08 9.19 7.37
N ASP A 119 6.55 9.91 8.38
CA ASP A 119 6.69 9.38 9.73
C ASP A 119 5.47 9.69 10.60
N ASP A 120 4.62 10.61 10.16
CA ASP A 120 3.46 11.09 10.90
C ASP A 120 2.18 10.89 10.08
N LEU A 121 1.16 10.32 10.73
CA LEU A 121 -0.13 10.05 10.10
C LEU A 121 -0.81 11.35 9.62
N ASP A 122 -0.79 12.39 10.43
CA ASP A 122 -1.48 13.62 10.08
C ASP A 122 -0.86 14.31 8.87
N GLU A 123 0.48 14.25 8.76
CA GLU A 123 1.17 14.79 7.60
C GLU A 123 0.84 14.00 6.33
N ALA A 124 0.74 12.66 6.45
CA ALA A 124 0.39 11.81 5.32
C ALA A 124 -1.03 12.11 4.82
N VAL A 125 -1.98 12.25 5.73
CA VAL A 125 -3.38 12.58 5.38
C VAL A 125 -3.45 13.95 4.72
N ALA A 126 -2.77 14.95 5.29
CA ALA A 126 -2.76 16.29 4.72
C ALA A 126 -2.23 16.29 3.28
N TRP A 127 -1.16 15.55 3.02
CA TRP A 127 -0.61 15.46 1.68
C TRP A 127 -1.56 14.77 0.70
N LEU A 128 -2.26 13.74 1.15
CA LEU A 128 -3.19 12.99 0.28
C LEU A 128 -4.38 13.84 -0.17
N ILE A 129 -4.94 14.63 0.74
CA ILE A 129 -6.13 15.45 0.42
C ILE A 129 -5.77 16.80 -0.20
N GLU A 130 -4.50 17.11 -0.29
CA GLU A 130 -4.02 18.32 -0.97
C GLU A 130 -4.31 18.21 -2.47
N SER A 131 -4.85 19.26 -3.04
CA SER A 131 -5.20 19.28 -4.47
C SER A 131 -4.04 19.74 -5.34
#